data_0d0bf36e79b52bd0c0ea70c5b4b5aaf4
#
_entry.id   0d0bf36e79b52bd0c0ea70c5b4b5aaf4
#
_cell.length_a   1.000
_cell.length_b   1.000
_cell.length_c   1.000
_cell.angle_alpha   90.00
_cell.angle_beta   90.00
_cell.angle_gamma   90.00
#
_symmetry.space_group_name_H-M   'P 1'
#
loop_
_entity.id
_entity.type
_entity.pdbx_description
1 polymer ?
#
loop_
_entity_poly.entity_id
_entity_poly.type
_entity_poly.pdbx_seq_one_letter_code
_entity_poly.pdbx_strand_id
1 'polypeptide(L)'
;MSGIVVSLDGSADSQHALEWAVTHATLERTPLTVLAVHQVAASPWTGHPIIYPADRPEAERTVDAVKETVSKTMSKLGDDRPSSVTVRGFIGQPADALIEASRDADMVVVGERGGFARLLGRSVRAQVTHHAACPVVVISAQR
;
A
#
# COMPACT_ATOMS: atom_id res chain seq x y z
N MET A 1 -3.83 4.14 -15.35
CA MET A 1 -3.28 5.19 -14.50
C MET A 1 -1.82 4.91 -14.22
N SER A 2 -0.98 5.91 -14.41
CA SER A 2 0.44 5.78 -14.13
C SER A 2 0.73 6.30 -12.73
N GLY A 3 2.00 6.21 -12.34
CA GLY A 3 2.45 6.72 -11.08
C GLY A 3 2.94 5.65 -10.13
N ILE A 4 3.09 6.03 -8.88
CA ILE A 4 3.64 5.16 -7.85
C ILE A 4 2.52 4.70 -6.93
N VAL A 5 2.54 3.42 -6.58
CA VAL A 5 1.58 2.82 -5.65
C VAL A 5 2.34 2.30 -4.44
N VAL A 6 1.85 2.59 -3.25
CA VAL A 6 2.41 2.09 -1.99
C VAL A 6 1.27 1.70 -1.07
N SER A 7 1.48 0.71 -0.23
CA SER A 7 0.49 0.36 0.80
C SER A 7 1.05 0.71 2.17
N LEU A 8 0.14 1.00 3.09
CA LEU A 8 0.49 1.41 4.45
C LEU A 8 -0.22 0.46 5.43
N ASP A 9 0.54 -0.21 6.26
CA ASP A 9 0.00 -1.18 7.21
C ASP A 9 0.33 -0.87 8.67
N GLY A 10 0.89 0.31 8.91
CA GLY A 10 1.25 0.72 10.27
C GLY A 10 2.62 0.25 10.74
N SER A 11 3.30 -0.59 9.97
CA SER A 11 4.64 -1.03 10.32
C SER A 11 5.66 0.05 10.02
N ALA A 12 6.84 -0.05 10.66
CA ALA A 12 7.94 0.89 10.41
C ALA A 12 8.40 0.81 8.97
N ASP A 13 8.47 -0.40 8.41
CA ASP A 13 8.88 -0.56 7.02
C ASP A 13 7.90 0.08 6.07
N SER A 14 6.59 -0.05 6.32
CA SER A 14 5.60 0.58 5.44
C SER A 14 5.62 2.10 5.57
N GLN A 15 5.91 2.63 6.76
CA GLN A 15 6.05 4.07 6.94
C GLN A 15 7.26 4.60 6.16
N HIS A 16 8.38 3.88 6.20
CA HIS A 16 9.55 4.27 5.42
C HIS A 16 9.29 4.13 3.92
N ALA A 17 8.52 3.11 3.52
CA ALA A 17 8.12 2.96 2.12
C ALA A 17 7.27 4.15 1.68
N LEU A 18 6.35 4.60 2.53
CA LEU A 18 5.52 5.76 2.22
C LEU A 18 6.38 7.01 2.06
N GLU A 19 7.32 7.24 2.98
CA GLU A 19 8.20 8.41 2.91
C GLU A 19 9.03 8.40 1.63
N TRP A 20 9.57 7.23 1.29
CA TRP A 20 10.32 7.09 0.05
C TRP A 20 9.44 7.37 -1.17
N ALA A 21 8.22 6.82 -1.17
CA ALA A 21 7.31 6.98 -2.30
C ALA A 21 6.89 8.44 -2.47
N VAL A 22 6.59 9.14 -1.38
CA VAL A 22 6.24 10.56 -1.44
C VAL A 22 7.41 11.36 -2.03
N THR A 23 8.62 11.11 -1.54
CA THR A 23 9.80 11.82 -2.00
C THR A 23 10.06 11.55 -3.48
N HIS A 24 9.98 10.28 -3.88
CA HIS A 24 10.27 9.91 -5.26
C HIS A 24 9.18 10.44 -6.20
N ALA A 25 7.91 10.35 -5.81
CA ALA A 25 6.81 10.86 -6.63
C ALA A 25 6.91 12.38 -6.79
N THR A 26 7.37 13.07 -5.75
CA THR A 26 7.59 14.51 -5.82
C THR A 26 8.69 14.84 -6.81
N LEU A 27 9.81 14.12 -6.74
CA LEU A 27 10.93 14.35 -7.66
C LEU A 27 10.56 14.07 -9.10
N GLU A 28 9.80 13.01 -9.33
CA GLU A 28 9.39 12.61 -10.68
C GLU A 28 8.15 13.36 -11.17
N ARG A 29 7.51 14.14 -10.30
CA ARG A 29 6.28 14.87 -10.60
C ARG A 29 5.20 13.92 -11.12
N THR A 30 5.04 12.80 -10.43
CA THR A 30 4.12 11.75 -10.83
C THR A 30 3.06 11.54 -9.75
N PRO A 31 1.90 10.98 -10.11
CA PRO A 31 0.86 10.69 -9.10
C PRO A 31 1.32 9.63 -8.10
N LEU A 32 0.79 9.75 -6.89
CA LEU A 32 1.01 8.77 -5.83
C LEU A 32 -0.33 8.25 -5.38
N THR A 33 -0.48 6.93 -5.34
CA THR A 33 -1.65 6.26 -4.79
C THR A 33 -1.21 5.47 -3.57
N VAL A 34 -1.88 5.72 -2.44
CA VAL A 34 -1.62 5.00 -1.21
C VAL A 34 -2.81 4.07 -0.97
N LEU A 35 -2.53 2.79 -0.83
CA LEU A 35 -3.58 1.79 -0.61
C LEU A 35 -3.81 1.60 0.88
N ALA A 36 -5.08 1.71 1.26
CA ALA A 36 -5.53 1.45 2.63
C ALA A 36 -6.26 0.11 2.61
N VAL A 37 -5.56 -0.94 2.98
CA VAL A 37 -6.09 -2.30 2.87
C VAL A 37 -6.72 -2.73 4.19
N HIS A 38 -7.99 -3.07 4.14
CA HIS A 38 -8.67 -3.74 5.23
C HIS A 38 -8.59 -5.24 4.95
N GLN A 39 -7.77 -5.93 5.72
CA GLN A 39 -7.49 -7.34 5.45
C GLN A 39 -8.63 -8.23 5.95
N VAL A 40 -9.09 -9.13 5.09
CA VAL A 40 -10.09 -10.13 5.44
C VAL A 40 -9.61 -11.49 4.95
N ALA A 41 -10.17 -12.54 5.53
CA ALA A 41 -9.85 -13.90 5.13
C ALA A 41 -10.39 -14.18 3.74
N ALA A 42 -9.75 -15.09 3.02
CA ALA A 42 -10.23 -15.56 1.73
C ALA A 42 -10.90 -16.91 1.92
N SER A 43 -11.93 -17.16 1.11
CA SER A 43 -12.58 -18.47 1.08
C SER A 43 -11.57 -19.52 0.59
N PRO A 44 -11.42 -20.64 1.32
CA PRO A 44 -10.51 -21.69 0.86
C PRO A 44 -10.99 -22.37 -0.42
N TRP A 45 -12.28 -22.20 -0.74
CA TRP A 45 -12.85 -22.84 -1.93
C TRP A 45 -12.72 -21.99 -3.18
N THR A 46 -12.92 -20.68 -3.07
CA THR A 46 -12.95 -19.80 -4.23
C THR A 46 -11.81 -18.80 -4.29
N GLY A 47 -11.13 -18.59 -3.16
CA GLY A 47 -10.11 -17.56 -3.08
C GLY A 47 -10.65 -16.13 -2.97
N HIS A 48 -11.96 -15.97 -3.00
CA HIS A 48 -12.57 -14.64 -2.87
C HIS A 48 -12.60 -14.18 -1.42
N PRO A 49 -12.52 -12.87 -1.19
CA PRO A 49 -12.60 -12.34 0.17
C PRO A 49 -13.94 -12.67 0.82
N ILE A 50 -13.91 -13.00 2.11
CA ILE A 50 -15.11 -13.20 2.89
C ILE A 50 -15.38 -11.89 3.63
N ILE A 51 -16.44 -11.19 3.21
CA ILE A 51 -16.73 -9.86 3.71
C ILE A 51 -18.00 -9.91 4.54
N TYR A 52 -17.91 -9.44 5.78
CA TYR A 52 -19.05 -9.35 6.69
C TYR A 52 -19.53 -7.91 6.77
N PRO A 53 -20.76 -7.67 7.26
CA PRO A 53 -21.29 -6.30 7.32
C PRO A 53 -20.40 -5.34 8.12
N ALA A 54 -19.72 -5.81 9.16
CA ALA A 54 -18.86 -4.95 9.97
C ALA A 54 -17.58 -4.54 9.22
N ASP A 55 -17.23 -5.23 8.14
CA ASP A 55 -15.99 -4.92 7.43
C ASP A 55 -16.03 -3.58 6.71
N ARG A 56 -17.20 -3.16 6.23
CA ARG A 56 -17.30 -1.91 5.49
C ARG A 56 -16.98 -0.69 6.36
N PRO A 57 -17.62 -0.51 7.53
CA PRO A 57 -17.26 0.64 8.36
C PRO A 57 -15.82 0.56 8.86
N GLU A 58 -15.29 -0.63 9.10
CA GLU A 58 -13.90 -0.76 9.51
C GLU A 58 -12.94 -0.39 8.38
N ALA A 59 -13.29 -0.77 7.15
CA ALA A 59 -12.49 -0.38 5.99
C ALA A 59 -12.48 1.14 5.81
N GLU A 60 -13.61 1.80 6.06
CA GLU A 60 -13.68 3.25 5.98
C GLU A 60 -12.80 3.90 7.04
N ARG A 61 -12.79 3.35 8.25
CA ARG A 61 -11.90 3.86 9.30
C ARG A 61 -10.43 3.66 8.93
N THR A 62 -10.12 2.58 8.26
CA THR A 62 -8.76 2.33 7.78
C THR A 62 -8.36 3.39 6.77
N VAL A 63 -9.25 3.71 5.83
CA VAL A 63 -8.99 4.76 4.85
C VAL A 63 -8.74 6.10 5.54
N ASP A 64 -9.58 6.45 6.53
CA ASP A 64 -9.43 7.71 7.25
C ASP A 64 -8.11 7.77 8.00
N ALA A 65 -7.72 6.66 8.64
CA ALA A 65 -6.45 6.60 9.36
C ALA A 65 -5.26 6.74 8.41
N VAL A 66 -5.34 6.11 7.24
CA VAL A 66 -4.29 6.22 6.24
C VAL A 66 -4.19 7.64 5.71
N LYS A 67 -5.34 8.28 5.44
CA LYS A 67 -5.34 9.68 5.00
C LYS A 67 -4.64 10.58 5.99
N GLU A 68 -4.90 10.37 7.28
CA GLU A 68 -4.26 11.18 8.32
C GLU A 68 -2.76 10.95 8.34
N THR A 69 -2.33 9.70 8.25
CA THR A 69 -0.90 9.37 8.23
C THR A 69 -0.20 9.98 7.02
N VAL A 70 -0.85 9.90 5.85
CA VAL A 70 -0.29 10.48 4.63
C VAL A 70 -0.14 12.00 4.77
N SER A 71 -1.16 12.66 5.32
CA SER A 71 -1.11 14.10 5.52
C SER A 71 0.03 14.50 6.45
N LYS A 72 0.20 13.78 7.55
CA LYS A 72 1.29 14.04 8.49
C LYS A 72 2.65 13.82 7.86
N THR A 73 2.77 12.75 7.10
CA THR A 73 4.04 12.41 6.43
C THR A 73 4.41 13.51 5.43
N MET A 74 3.45 13.96 4.64
CA MET A 74 3.72 14.99 3.65
C MET A 74 4.12 16.31 4.30
N SER A 75 3.47 16.67 5.42
CA SER A 75 3.83 17.88 6.14
C SER A 75 5.26 17.81 6.68
N LYS A 76 5.66 16.62 7.11
CA LYS A 76 7.01 16.41 7.66
C LYS A 76 8.08 16.49 6.57
N LEU A 77 7.75 16.10 5.34
CA LEU A 77 8.72 16.01 4.27
C LEU A 77 8.92 17.31 3.48
N GLY A 78 8.15 18.35 3.78
CA GLY A 78 8.36 19.66 3.19
C GLY A 78 7.19 20.14 2.35
N ASP A 79 7.45 21.16 1.52
CA ASP A 79 6.39 21.83 0.77
C ASP A 79 6.16 21.25 -0.62
N ASP A 80 7.16 20.57 -1.17
CA ASP A 80 7.01 19.97 -2.49
C ASP A 80 6.09 18.76 -2.42
N ARG A 81 5.32 18.56 -3.48
CA ARG A 81 4.29 17.52 -3.51
C ARG A 81 4.36 16.74 -4.80
N PRO A 82 3.90 15.47 -4.79
CA PRO A 82 3.64 14.76 -6.04
C PRO A 82 2.58 15.50 -6.87
N SER A 83 2.43 15.12 -8.13
CA SER A 83 1.43 15.76 -8.99
C SER A 83 0.02 15.56 -8.46
N SER A 84 -0.23 14.42 -7.81
CA SER A 84 -1.47 14.18 -7.09
C SER A 84 -1.24 13.08 -6.06
N VAL A 85 -2.06 13.07 -5.01
CA VAL A 85 -1.99 12.04 -3.96
C VAL A 85 -3.41 11.55 -3.73
N THR A 86 -3.60 10.25 -3.85
CA THR A 86 -4.90 9.61 -3.68
C THR A 86 -4.76 8.47 -2.68
N VAL A 87 -5.72 8.35 -1.76
CA VAL A 87 -5.82 7.20 -0.87
C VAL A 87 -6.99 6.36 -1.33
N ARG A 88 -6.73 5.08 -1.61
CA ARG A 88 -7.76 4.15 -2.09
C ARG A 88 -7.92 3.01 -1.10
N GLY A 89 -9.17 2.70 -0.79
CA GLY A 89 -9.49 1.56 0.07
C GLY A 89 -9.57 0.27 -0.71
N PHE A 90 -9.23 -0.81 -0.06
CA PHE A 90 -9.33 -2.15 -0.63
C PHE A 90 -9.67 -3.12 0.49
N ILE A 91 -10.65 -4.00 0.26
CA ILE A 91 -11.01 -5.04 1.22
C ILE A 91 -10.54 -6.36 0.65
N GLY A 92 -9.59 -7.02 1.33
CA GLY A 92 -9.04 -8.28 0.85
C GLY A 92 -7.64 -8.49 1.37
N GLN A 93 -6.80 -9.09 0.54
CA GLN A 93 -5.41 -9.38 0.89
C GLN A 93 -4.50 -8.27 0.34
N PRO A 94 -3.52 -7.84 1.13
CA PRO A 94 -2.65 -6.74 0.70
C PRO A 94 -1.86 -7.06 -0.56
N ALA A 95 -1.38 -8.30 -0.72
CA ALA A 95 -0.65 -8.66 -1.92
C ALA A 95 -1.53 -8.55 -3.16
N ASP A 96 -2.79 -8.98 -3.06
CA ASP A 96 -3.73 -8.90 -4.18
C ASP A 96 -3.97 -7.46 -4.58
N ALA A 97 -4.13 -6.57 -3.60
CA ALA A 97 -4.35 -5.15 -3.87
C ALA A 97 -3.18 -4.55 -4.64
N LEU A 98 -1.96 -4.86 -4.20
CA LEU A 98 -0.77 -4.31 -4.83
C LEU A 98 -0.54 -4.90 -6.22
N ILE A 99 -0.76 -6.20 -6.38
CA ILE A 99 -0.59 -6.85 -7.67
C ILE A 99 -1.59 -6.29 -8.68
N GLU A 100 -2.83 -6.12 -8.26
CA GLU A 100 -3.83 -5.54 -9.16
C GLU A 100 -3.47 -4.11 -9.54
N ALA A 101 -3.07 -3.30 -8.56
CA ALA A 101 -2.68 -1.91 -8.82
C ALA A 101 -1.46 -1.83 -9.74
N SER A 102 -0.58 -2.83 -9.70
CA SER A 102 0.64 -2.82 -10.51
C SER A 102 0.37 -2.84 -12.01
N ARG A 103 -0.82 -3.27 -12.42
CA ARG A 103 -1.16 -3.32 -13.83
C ARG A 103 -1.24 -1.95 -14.48
N ASP A 104 -1.57 -0.94 -13.68
CA ASP A 104 -1.73 0.43 -14.17
C ASP A 104 -0.66 1.36 -13.64
N ALA A 105 0.21 0.89 -12.77
CA ALA A 105 1.21 1.73 -12.13
C ALA A 105 2.53 1.66 -12.86
N ASP A 106 3.34 2.68 -12.67
CA ASP A 106 4.72 2.69 -13.17
C ASP A 106 5.65 1.97 -12.19
N MET A 107 5.27 1.92 -10.92
CA MET A 107 6.11 1.37 -9.87
C MET A 107 5.25 1.05 -8.66
N VAL A 108 5.57 -0.05 -7.98
CA VAL A 108 4.97 -0.41 -6.70
C VAL A 108 6.06 -0.38 -5.64
N VAL A 109 5.78 0.23 -4.49
CA VAL A 109 6.73 0.32 -3.39
C VAL A 109 6.18 -0.48 -2.21
N VAL A 110 6.98 -1.37 -1.66
CA VAL A 110 6.56 -2.19 -0.53
C VAL A 110 7.62 -2.13 0.56
N GLY A 111 7.18 -2.28 1.81
CA GLY A 111 8.10 -2.49 2.91
C GLY A 111 8.63 -3.90 2.89
N GLU A 112 9.86 -4.07 3.31
CA GLU A 112 10.49 -5.39 3.32
C GLU A 112 9.77 -6.32 4.30
N ARG A 113 9.40 -5.80 5.46
CA ARG A 113 8.70 -6.56 6.49
C ARG A 113 7.47 -5.77 6.88
N GLY A 114 6.31 -6.35 6.69
CA GLY A 114 5.08 -5.71 7.08
C GLY A 114 4.30 -6.58 8.03
N GLY A 115 3.36 -5.98 8.76
CA GLY A 115 2.50 -6.69 9.68
C GLY A 115 1.64 -7.74 8.99
N PHE A 116 1.31 -7.50 7.74
CA PHE A 116 0.48 -8.43 6.97
C PHE A 116 1.13 -9.78 6.74
N ALA A 117 2.45 -9.82 6.58
CA ALA A 117 3.14 -11.04 6.22
C ALA A 117 2.97 -12.15 7.24
N ARG A 118 2.85 -11.77 8.51
CA ARG A 118 2.80 -12.76 9.59
C ARG A 118 1.51 -13.55 9.62
N LEU A 119 0.43 -12.94 9.16
CA LEU A 119 -0.89 -13.54 9.25
C LEU A 119 -1.06 -14.72 8.31
N LEU A 120 -0.33 -14.72 7.20
CA LEU A 120 -0.53 -15.69 6.14
C LEU A 120 0.63 -16.65 5.98
N GLY A 121 1.69 -16.49 6.78
CA GLY A 121 2.89 -17.29 6.61
C GLY A 121 3.60 -17.04 5.30
N ARG A 122 3.23 -15.98 4.60
CA ARG A 122 3.83 -15.60 3.33
C ARG A 122 4.20 -14.13 3.36
N SER A 123 5.32 -13.83 2.72
CA SER A 123 5.76 -12.45 2.61
C SER A 123 4.95 -11.73 1.54
N VAL A 124 4.33 -10.61 1.91
CA VAL A 124 3.65 -9.75 0.93
C VAL A 124 4.67 -9.29 -0.11
N ARG A 125 5.86 -8.90 0.34
CA ARG A 125 6.94 -8.51 -0.56
C ARG A 125 7.24 -9.58 -1.59
N ALA A 126 7.37 -10.84 -1.15
CA ALA A 126 7.70 -11.92 -2.08
C ALA A 126 6.60 -12.15 -3.10
N GLN A 127 5.34 -12.12 -2.67
CA GLN A 127 4.23 -12.30 -3.59
C GLN A 127 4.15 -11.16 -4.61
N VAL A 128 4.34 -9.93 -4.15
CA VAL A 128 4.25 -8.78 -5.03
C VAL A 128 5.41 -8.76 -6.03
N THR A 129 6.63 -9.03 -5.57
CA THR A 129 7.78 -9.04 -6.48
C THR A 129 7.66 -10.14 -7.53
N HIS A 130 6.99 -11.24 -7.18
CA HIS A 130 6.87 -12.37 -8.08
C HIS A 130 5.77 -12.17 -9.13
N HIS A 131 4.71 -11.43 -8.80
CA HIS A 131 3.52 -11.35 -9.64
C HIS A 131 3.20 -9.95 -10.16
N ALA A 132 3.91 -8.93 -9.72
CA ALA A 132 3.61 -7.56 -10.16
C ALA A 132 3.87 -7.39 -11.64
N ALA A 133 3.06 -6.51 -12.26
CA ALA A 133 3.19 -6.21 -13.69
C ALA A 133 4.09 -5.01 -13.97
N CYS A 134 4.67 -4.42 -12.93
CA CYS A 134 5.58 -3.27 -13.06
C CYS A 134 6.75 -3.45 -12.08
N PRO A 135 7.78 -2.59 -12.16
CA PRO A 135 8.89 -2.66 -11.21
C PRO A 135 8.43 -2.50 -9.77
N VAL A 136 9.08 -3.22 -8.88
CA VAL A 136 8.79 -3.20 -7.46
C VAL A 136 10.03 -2.72 -6.71
N VAL A 137 9.84 -1.73 -5.85
CA VAL A 137 10.90 -1.21 -4.97
C VAL A 137 10.60 -1.70 -3.56
N VAL A 138 11.61 -2.31 -2.94
CA VAL A 138 11.48 -2.85 -1.58
C VAL A 138 12.26 -1.94 -0.64
N ILE A 139 11.57 -1.42 0.37
CA ILE A 139 12.17 -0.48 1.33
C ILE A 139 12.25 -1.13 2.69
N SER A 140 13.44 -1.05 3.30
CA SER A 140 13.65 -1.55 4.66
C SER A 140 13.80 -0.37 5.61
N ALA A 141 13.16 -0.47 6.78
CA ALA A 141 13.33 0.51 7.84
C ALA A 141 14.64 0.31 8.57
N GLN A 142 15.25 -0.83 8.36
CA GLN A 142 16.43 -1.24 9.06
C GLN A 142 17.67 -0.45 8.62
N ARG A 143 18.42 0.05 9.57
CA ARG A 143 19.78 0.56 9.39
C ARG A 143 20.27 1.32 10.59
#